data_0ea70bef602e1ee50bea925b4ef078ff
#
_entry.id   0ea70bef602e1ee50bea925b4ef078ff
#
_cell.length_a   1.000
_cell.length_b   1.000
_cell.length_c   1.000
_cell.angle_alpha   90.00
_cell.angle_beta   90.00
_cell.angle_gamma   90.00
#
_symmetry.space_group_name_H-M   'P 1'
#
loop_
_entity.id
_entity.type
_entity.pdbx_description
1 polymer ?
#
loop_
_entity_poly.entity_id
_entity_poly.type
_entity_poly.pdbx_seq_one_letter_code
_entity_poly.pdbx_strand_id
1 'polypeptide(L)'
;MLTIRYQTAFKKDYKRIVRRGYDVRLLEEVITILAEQKPLPEIYRDHNLSGDYIGCRECHITPDWLLIYEIKNDELVLCLTRTGTHSDLSVSYTHLTLPTIA
;
A
#
# COMPACT_ATOMS: atom_id res chain seq x y z
N MET A 1 -12.14 -12.71 8.09
CA MET A 1 -11.59 -11.37 7.84
C MET A 1 -10.25 -11.21 8.53
N LEU A 2 -9.29 -10.62 7.85
CA LEU A 2 -7.96 -10.41 8.43
C LEU A 2 -7.98 -9.33 9.49
N THR A 3 -7.16 -9.50 10.54
CA THR A 3 -6.94 -8.43 11.51
C THR A 3 -6.02 -7.39 10.89
N ILE A 4 -6.37 -6.11 11.02
CA ILE A 4 -5.59 -5.04 10.42
C ILE A 4 -4.55 -4.55 11.44
N ARG A 5 -3.30 -4.48 10.98
CA ARG A 5 -2.20 -3.99 11.81
C ARG A 5 -1.56 -2.80 11.08
N TYR A 6 -1.32 -1.72 11.81
CA TYR A 6 -0.81 -0.48 11.24
C TYR A 6 0.65 -0.32 11.65
N GLN A 7 1.55 -0.23 10.67
CA GLN A 7 2.96 0.09 10.96
C GLN A 7 3.09 1.55 11.34
N THR A 8 4.12 1.86 12.12
CA THR A 8 4.38 3.25 12.55
C THR A 8 4.53 4.19 11.36
N ALA A 9 5.26 3.76 10.35
CA ALA A 9 5.44 4.57 9.15
C ALA A 9 4.11 4.82 8.44
N PHE A 10 3.23 3.82 8.38
CA PHE A 10 1.91 4.00 7.79
C PHE A 10 1.09 5.04 8.56
N LYS A 11 1.14 5.02 9.88
CA LYS A 11 0.40 5.99 10.69
C LYS A 11 0.84 7.42 10.41
N LYS A 12 2.14 7.63 10.23
CA LYS A 12 2.66 8.96 9.88
C LYS A 12 2.22 9.36 8.47
N ASP A 13 2.27 8.42 7.55
CA ASP A 13 1.81 8.64 6.17
C ASP A 13 0.33 9.01 6.15
N TYR A 14 -0.47 8.31 6.94
CA TYR A 14 -1.91 8.53 7.02
C TYR A 14 -2.20 9.97 7.46
N LYS A 15 -1.52 10.44 8.50
CA LYS A 15 -1.69 11.80 8.97
C LYS A 15 -1.36 12.81 7.87
N ARG A 16 -0.34 12.52 7.08
CA ARG A 16 0.05 13.40 5.96
C ARG A 16 -1.03 13.47 4.89
N ILE A 17 -1.60 12.33 4.48
CA ILE A 17 -2.62 12.35 3.46
C ILE A 17 -3.91 13.02 3.94
N VAL A 18 -4.24 12.85 5.21
CA VAL A 18 -5.40 13.55 5.80
C VAL A 18 -5.19 15.07 5.73
N ARG A 19 -4.01 15.53 6.10
CA ARG A 19 -3.70 16.97 6.02
C ARG A 19 -3.75 17.51 4.60
N ARG A 20 -3.43 16.68 3.61
CA ARG A 20 -3.49 17.07 2.20
C ARG A 20 -4.89 17.06 1.64
N GLY A 21 -5.88 16.60 2.41
CA GLY A 21 -7.25 16.57 1.97
C GLY A 21 -7.63 15.40 1.09
N TYR A 22 -6.85 14.32 1.11
CA TYR A 22 -7.17 13.12 0.34
C TYR A 22 -8.46 12.49 0.85
N ASP A 23 -9.22 11.87 -0.05
CA ASP A 23 -10.46 11.20 0.33
C ASP A 23 -10.15 9.84 0.95
N VAL A 24 -10.13 9.80 2.28
CA VAL A 24 -9.77 8.59 3.02
C VAL A 24 -10.75 7.44 2.80
N ARG A 25 -11.96 7.73 2.30
CA ARG A 25 -12.91 6.66 2.01
C ARG A 25 -12.40 5.73 0.90
N LEU A 26 -11.63 6.28 -0.04
CA LEU A 26 -11.03 5.48 -1.10
C LEU A 26 -10.03 4.48 -0.52
N LEU A 27 -9.24 4.93 0.45
CA LEU A 27 -8.30 4.05 1.14
C LEU A 27 -9.04 2.99 1.93
N GLU A 28 -10.09 3.37 2.64
CA GLU A 28 -10.87 2.45 3.44
C GLU A 28 -11.53 1.36 2.60
N GLU A 29 -12.01 1.70 1.41
CA GLU A 29 -12.58 0.71 0.50
C GLU A 29 -11.56 -0.34 0.11
N VAL A 30 -10.35 0.08 -0.24
CA VAL A 30 -9.28 -0.84 -0.62
C VAL A 30 -8.91 -1.73 0.58
N ILE A 31 -8.75 -1.13 1.75
CA ILE A 31 -8.41 -1.88 2.97
C ILE A 31 -9.47 -2.94 3.27
N THR A 32 -10.74 -2.58 3.11
CA THR A 32 -11.85 -3.52 3.35
C THR A 32 -11.77 -4.72 2.39
N ILE A 33 -11.54 -4.46 1.11
CA ILE A 33 -11.42 -5.54 0.13
C ILE A 33 -10.28 -6.48 0.51
N LEU A 34 -9.14 -5.91 0.88
CA LEU A 34 -7.96 -6.70 1.27
C LEU A 34 -8.23 -7.49 2.54
N ALA A 35 -8.85 -6.87 3.55
CA ALA A 35 -9.13 -7.53 4.81
C ALA A 35 -10.12 -8.69 4.63
N GLU A 36 -11.04 -8.56 3.70
CA GLU A 36 -11.99 -9.61 3.37
C GLU A 36 -11.39 -10.68 2.45
N GLN A 37 -10.14 -10.49 2.06
CA GLN A 37 -9.42 -11.42 1.18
C GLN A 37 -10.07 -11.59 -0.18
N LYS A 38 -10.74 -10.54 -0.65
CA LYS A 38 -11.32 -10.51 -1.98
C LYS A 38 -10.28 -9.99 -2.96
N PRO A 39 -10.33 -10.43 -4.22
CA PRO A 39 -9.38 -9.92 -5.21
C PRO A 39 -9.65 -8.44 -5.50
N LEU A 40 -8.58 -7.65 -5.60
CA LEU A 40 -8.70 -6.25 -5.98
C LEU A 40 -8.98 -6.15 -7.48
N PRO A 41 -9.89 -5.26 -7.90
CA PRO A 41 -10.07 -4.97 -9.32
C PRO A 41 -8.75 -4.55 -9.97
N GLU A 42 -8.60 -4.87 -11.25
CA GLU A 42 -7.36 -4.59 -11.98
C GLU A 42 -6.99 -3.11 -12.03
N ILE A 43 -7.97 -2.24 -11.91
CA ILE A 43 -7.73 -0.80 -11.93
C ILE A 43 -6.79 -0.37 -10.80
N TYR A 44 -6.73 -1.12 -9.71
CA TYR A 44 -5.85 -0.80 -8.59
C TYR A 44 -4.40 -1.27 -8.81
N ARG A 45 -4.13 -2.01 -9.88
CA ARG A 45 -2.78 -2.45 -10.28
C ARG A 45 -1.99 -3.09 -9.16
N ASP A 46 -2.62 -4.00 -8.43
CA ASP A 46 -1.99 -4.71 -7.33
C ASP A 46 -0.85 -5.60 -7.85
N HIS A 47 0.32 -5.51 -7.23
CA HIS A 47 1.48 -6.30 -7.65
C HIS A 47 2.47 -6.49 -6.51
N ASN A 48 3.31 -7.52 -6.64
CA ASN A 48 4.37 -7.79 -5.67
C ASN A 48 5.49 -6.77 -5.77
N LEU A 49 6.11 -6.49 -4.63
CA LEU A 49 7.28 -5.63 -4.57
C LEU A 49 8.54 -6.45 -4.36
N SER A 50 9.69 -5.83 -4.64
CA SER A 50 11.00 -6.43 -4.42
C SER A 50 11.88 -5.43 -3.69
N GLY A 51 13.17 -5.78 -3.50
CA GLY A 51 14.10 -4.91 -2.80
C GLY A 51 13.75 -4.78 -1.33
N ASP A 52 13.73 -3.56 -0.83
CA ASP A 52 13.50 -3.28 0.59
C ASP A 52 12.10 -3.71 1.07
N TYR A 53 11.16 -3.87 0.16
CA TYR A 53 9.80 -4.26 0.49
C TYR A 53 9.45 -5.66 -0.01
N ILE A 54 10.45 -6.52 -0.13
CA ILE A 54 10.20 -7.89 -0.53
C ILE A 54 9.21 -8.55 0.44
N GLY A 55 8.24 -9.27 -0.11
CA GLY A 55 7.16 -9.85 0.70
C GLY A 55 5.94 -8.96 0.80
N CYS A 56 6.06 -7.69 0.45
CA CYS A 56 4.94 -6.76 0.42
C CYS A 56 4.35 -6.68 -0.99
N ARG A 57 3.15 -6.12 -1.05
CA ARG A 57 2.47 -5.81 -2.31
C ARG A 57 2.14 -4.34 -2.35
N GLU A 58 1.96 -3.82 -3.54
CA GLU A 58 1.59 -2.43 -3.74
C GLU A 58 0.35 -2.36 -4.61
N CYS A 59 -0.58 -1.49 -4.26
CA CYS A 59 -1.70 -1.17 -5.14
C CYS A 59 -1.84 0.33 -5.26
N HIS A 60 -2.51 0.76 -6.33
CA HIS A 60 -2.75 2.17 -6.62
C HIS A 60 -4.19 2.51 -6.23
N ILE A 61 -4.37 3.31 -5.18
CA ILE A 61 -5.69 3.78 -4.77
C ILE A 61 -6.20 4.76 -5.82
N THR A 62 -5.31 5.67 -6.25
CA THR A 62 -5.46 6.47 -7.44
C THR A 62 -4.14 6.38 -8.22
N PRO A 63 -4.04 6.93 -9.43
CA PRO A 63 -2.81 6.79 -10.21
C PRO A 63 -1.54 7.24 -9.48
N ASP A 64 -1.65 8.21 -8.56
CA ASP A 64 -0.49 8.69 -7.81
C ASP A 64 -0.62 8.51 -6.30
N TRP A 65 -1.51 7.65 -5.85
CA TRP A 65 -1.68 7.37 -4.42
C TRP A 65 -1.56 5.87 -4.20
N LEU A 66 -0.47 5.46 -3.57
CA LEU A 66 -0.09 4.06 -3.40
C LEU A 66 -0.39 3.56 -1.99
N LEU A 67 -0.62 2.27 -1.88
CA LEU A 67 -0.70 1.58 -0.59
C LEU A 67 0.24 0.38 -0.68
N ILE A 68 1.19 0.32 0.26
CA ILE A 68 2.08 -0.85 0.41
C ILE A 68 1.59 -1.64 1.61
N TYR A 69 1.37 -2.92 1.42
CA TYR A 69 0.82 -3.79 2.45
C TYR A 69 1.39 -5.19 2.36
N GLU A 70 1.20 -5.96 3.42
CA GLU A 70 1.59 -7.37 3.45
C GLU A 70 0.47 -8.18 4.09
N ILE A 71 0.12 -9.32 3.48
CA ILE A 71 -0.84 -10.24 4.06
C ILE A 71 -0.06 -11.42 4.64
N LYS A 72 -0.21 -11.64 5.95
CA LYS A 72 0.41 -12.75 6.65
C LYS A 72 -0.66 -13.81 6.90
N ASN A 73 -0.78 -14.74 5.98
CA ASN A 73 -1.85 -15.73 5.99
C ASN A 73 -1.85 -16.62 7.23
N ASP A 74 -0.68 -17.02 7.69
CA ASP A 74 -0.57 -17.88 8.87
C ASP A 74 -0.96 -17.18 10.15
N GLU A 75 -0.90 -15.85 10.18
CA GLU A 75 -1.33 -15.06 11.34
C GLU A 75 -2.69 -14.42 11.13
N LEU A 76 -3.24 -14.52 9.93
CA LEU A 76 -4.51 -13.90 9.54
C LEU A 76 -4.46 -12.38 9.77
N VAL A 77 -3.37 -11.75 9.34
CA VAL A 77 -3.11 -10.33 9.56
C VAL A 77 -2.87 -9.62 8.23
N LEU A 78 -3.47 -8.43 8.11
CA LEU A 78 -3.18 -7.48 7.04
C LEU A 78 -2.34 -6.37 7.63
N CYS A 79 -1.07 -6.29 7.24
CA CYS A 79 -0.15 -5.25 7.70
C CYS A 79 -0.14 -4.10 6.71
N LEU A 80 -0.53 -2.91 7.16
CA LEU A 80 -0.47 -1.70 6.34
C LEU A 80 0.89 -1.04 6.60
N THR A 81 1.73 -1.00 5.57
CA THR A 81 3.15 -0.65 5.69
C THR A 81 3.42 0.81 5.37
N ARG A 82 2.99 1.30 4.22
CA ARG A 82 3.16 2.68 3.78
C ARG A 82 2.01 3.11 2.90
N THR A 83 1.75 4.41 2.86
CA THR A 83 0.83 5.00 1.88
C THR A 83 1.29 6.41 1.54
N GLY A 84 1.05 6.84 0.31
CA GLY A 84 1.44 8.16 -0.15
C GLY A 84 1.60 8.19 -1.64
N THR A 85 2.13 9.32 -2.14
CA THR A 85 2.41 9.48 -3.56
C THR A 85 3.70 8.76 -3.94
N HIS A 86 3.95 8.65 -5.23
CA HIS A 86 5.22 8.13 -5.71
C HIS A 86 6.40 8.91 -5.12
N SER A 87 6.27 10.24 -5.02
CA SER A 87 7.31 11.08 -4.43
C SER A 87 7.53 10.80 -2.95
N ASP A 88 6.45 10.57 -2.21
CA ASP A 88 6.55 10.27 -0.78
C ASP A 88 7.29 8.97 -0.53
N LEU A 89 7.14 8.02 -1.44
CA LEU A 89 7.72 6.68 -1.31
C LEU A 89 8.89 6.50 -2.29
N SER A 90 9.49 7.59 -2.74
CA SER A 90 10.45 7.58 -3.84
C SER A 90 11.66 6.69 -3.61
N VAL A 91 12.11 6.56 -2.36
CA VAL A 91 13.29 5.75 -2.06
C VAL A 91 13.08 4.31 -2.49
N SER A 92 12.00 3.67 -2.03
CA SER A 92 11.74 2.30 -2.44
C SER A 92 11.25 2.22 -3.88
N TYR A 93 10.50 3.21 -4.35
CA TYR A 93 10.00 3.20 -5.71
C TYR A 93 11.13 3.35 -6.72
N THR A 94 12.05 4.27 -6.46
CA THR A 94 13.22 4.48 -7.30
C THR A 94 14.03 3.19 -7.41
N HIS A 95 14.16 2.49 -6.32
CA HIS A 95 14.87 1.23 -6.29
C HIS A 95 14.24 0.20 -7.23
N LEU A 96 12.93 0.22 -7.34
CA LEU A 96 12.21 -0.70 -8.21
C LEU A 96 12.27 -0.28 -9.67
N THR A 97 12.22 1.02 -9.94
CA THR A 97 12.09 1.53 -11.29
C THR A 97 13.39 1.57 -12.07
N LEU A 98 14.47 1.91 -11.40
CA LEU A 98 15.76 2.05 -12.07
C LEU A 98 16.17 0.83 -12.87
N PRO A 99 16.09 -0.37 -12.33
CA PRO A 99 16.43 -1.55 -13.09
C PRO A 99 15.56 -1.73 -14.33
N THR A 100 14.33 -1.30 -14.25
CA THR A 100 13.40 -1.44 -15.37
C THR A 100 13.74 -0.51 -16.51
N ILE A 101 14.16 0.68 -16.15
CA ILE A 101 14.47 1.72 -17.15
C ILE A 101 15.83 1.48 -17.79
N ALA A 102 16.72 0.99 -16.99
CA ALA A 102 18.07 0.73 -17.49
C ALA A 102 18.09 -0.44 -18.43
#